data_7f2b7b10321ed2108d1258aa53dcf819
#
_entry.id   7f2b7b10321ed2108d1258aa53dcf819
#
_cell.length_a   1.000
_cell.length_b   1.000
_cell.length_c   1.000
_cell.angle_alpha   90.00
_cell.angle_beta   90.00
_cell.angle_gamma   90.00
#
_symmetry.space_group_name_H-M   'P 1'
#
loop_
_entity.id
_entity.type
_entity.pdbx_description
1 polymer ?
#
loop_
_entity_poly.entity_id
_entity_poly.type
_entity_poly.pdbx_seq_one_letter_code
_entity_poly.pdbx_strand_id
1 'polypeptide(L)'
;MKTIRDIDVKNKTILLRADYNVPIKDGKIVNDLRIRASLPTINYLLEHGAKRIFIISHLGRPDGKINMDFTLSPVTKTLQKLLPGQTVGFYPLPSDSALASKIPEQTKIALLENLRFEPGEEANDPDFIQTIIQATDADIYVQDGFAVAHRAHASTDAIKKFLPIYAGLLIEQEITNLENITKNPVRPMLLIIGGAKAEDKQPLIEKFTKIADQIVVGGKIAADEYKSQDPKIYVAEDFDENSKGEKLDIGPISTAKLADKITDAKTIIWNGLLGYAEDPAYATSSTITAELLGEKSDATTIICGGDTTSFVENLIKEHPALSYSLVSTGGGASLEYLLGKKLPGLEAIKHS
;
A
#
# COMPACT_ATOMS: atom_id res chain seq x y z
N MET A 1 11.30 -9.19 -12.54
CA MET A 1 9.92 -9.58 -12.17
C MET A 1 9.09 -9.53 -13.46
N LYS A 2 8.29 -10.55 -13.76
CA LYS A 2 7.36 -10.55 -14.91
C LYS A 2 6.16 -9.63 -14.60
N THR A 3 5.75 -8.82 -15.56
CA THR A 3 4.63 -7.87 -15.42
C THR A 3 3.55 -8.16 -16.47
N ILE A 4 2.41 -7.54 -16.36
CA ILE A 4 1.35 -7.63 -17.38
C ILE A 4 1.77 -7.09 -18.75
N ARG A 5 2.93 -6.38 -18.85
CA ARG A 5 3.50 -5.93 -20.12
C ARG A 5 4.21 -7.05 -20.90
N ASP A 6 4.54 -8.13 -20.21
CA ASP A 6 5.32 -9.25 -20.75
C ASP A 6 4.44 -10.37 -21.33
N ILE A 7 3.10 -10.18 -21.34
CA ILE A 7 2.14 -11.20 -21.76
C ILE A 7 1.02 -10.64 -22.62
N ASP A 8 0.53 -11.45 -23.58
CA ASP A 8 -0.70 -11.16 -24.31
C ASP A 8 -1.94 -11.54 -23.49
N VAL A 9 -2.71 -10.53 -23.10
CA VAL A 9 -3.94 -10.68 -22.33
C VAL A 9 -5.20 -10.69 -23.19
N LYS A 10 -5.05 -10.57 -24.53
CA LYS A 10 -6.18 -10.53 -25.47
C LYS A 10 -7.02 -11.80 -25.38
N ASN A 11 -8.32 -11.62 -25.22
CA ASN A 11 -9.31 -12.69 -25.05
C ASN A 11 -9.08 -13.60 -23.82
N LYS A 12 -8.24 -13.18 -22.84
CA LYS A 12 -7.98 -13.92 -21.61
C LYS A 12 -8.91 -13.48 -20.49
N THR A 13 -9.28 -14.43 -19.65
CA THR A 13 -9.95 -14.18 -18.37
C THR A 13 -8.88 -13.95 -17.31
N ILE A 14 -8.93 -12.80 -16.67
CA ILE A 14 -7.94 -12.37 -15.68
C ILE A 14 -8.52 -12.48 -14.27
N LEU A 15 -7.78 -13.11 -13.36
CA LEU A 15 -8.04 -13.06 -11.93
C LEU A 15 -7.07 -12.02 -11.33
N LEU A 16 -7.58 -10.83 -10.95
CA LEU A 16 -6.81 -9.71 -10.44
C LEU A 16 -6.92 -9.62 -8.92
N ARG A 17 -5.80 -9.71 -8.21
CA ARG A 17 -5.73 -9.44 -6.77
C ARG A 17 -5.44 -7.96 -6.52
N ALA A 18 -6.45 -7.21 -6.18
CA ALA A 18 -6.33 -5.81 -5.76
C ALA A 18 -6.39 -5.69 -4.23
N ASP A 19 -5.98 -4.55 -3.69
CA ASP A 19 -6.15 -4.22 -2.27
C ASP A 19 -7.26 -3.19 -2.09
N TYR A 20 -8.42 -3.65 -1.67
CA TYR A 20 -9.59 -2.82 -1.36
C TYR A 20 -9.92 -2.77 0.14
N ASN A 21 -8.89 -2.94 0.97
CA ASN A 21 -9.00 -2.73 2.41
C ASN A 21 -9.08 -1.23 2.73
N VAL A 22 -10.20 -0.64 2.40
CA VAL A 22 -10.50 0.81 2.49
C VAL A 22 -11.37 1.11 3.71
N PRO A 23 -11.26 2.29 4.33
CA PRO A 23 -12.14 2.67 5.43
C PRO A 23 -13.57 2.92 4.91
N ILE A 24 -14.54 2.24 5.54
CA ILE A 24 -15.97 2.39 5.27
C ILE A 24 -16.65 2.93 6.52
N LYS A 25 -17.43 4.00 6.36
CA LYS A 25 -18.27 4.57 7.42
C LYS A 25 -19.69 4.76 6.87
N ASP A 26 -20.69 4.27 7.60
CA ASP A 26 -22.11 4.34 7.20
C ASP A 26 -22.36 3.83 5.77
N GLY A 27 -21.71 2.72 5.41
CA GLY A 27 -21.81 2.09 4.09
C GLY A 27 -21.17 2.89 2.94
N LYS A 28 -20.40 3.96 3.25
CA LYS A 28 -19.69 4.80 2.28
C LYS A 28 -18.18 4.67 2.45
N ILE A 29 -17.47 4.63 1.33
CA ILE A 29 -16.01 4.66 1.34
C ILE A 29 -15.55 6.08 1.69
N VAL A 30 -14.74 6.19 2.75
CA VAL A 30 -14.19 7.46 3.24
C VAL A 30 -12.94 7.87 2.43
N ASN A 31 -12.14 6.85 2.04
CA ASN A 31 -10.94 7.05 1.23
C ASN A 31 -10.87 5.97 0.15
N ASP A 32 -10.80 6.39 -1.12
CA ASP A 32 -10.82 5.51 -2.30
C ASP A 32 -9.44 5.35 -2.97
N LEU A 33 -8.36 5.82 -2.34
CA LEU A 33 -7.02 5.81 -2.96
C LEU A 33 -6.60 4.41 -3.42
N ARG A 34 -6.78 3.38 -2.59
CA ARG A 34 -6.43 2.00 -2.94
C ARG A 34 -7.24 1.48 -4.14
N ILE A 35 -8.49 1.94 -4.27
CA ILE A 35 -9.30 1.62 -5.45
C ILE A 35 -8.72 2.32 -6.67
N ARG A 36 -8.41 3.60 -6.56
CA ARG A 36 -7.78 4.38 -7.65
C ARG A 36 -6.43 3.81 -8.04
N ALA A 37 -5.63 3.34 -7.08
CA ALA A 37 -4.32 2.76 -7.33
C ALA A 37 -4.37 1.49 -8.23
N SER A 38 -5.50 0.77 -8.25
CA SER A 38 -5.70 -0.39 -9.13
C SER A 38 -6.13 -0.03 -10.56
N LEU A 39 -6.60 1.22 -10.80
CA LEU A 39 -7.15 1.61 -12.10
C LEU A 39 -6.15 1.52 -13.25
N PRO A 40 -4.87 1.91 -13.11
CA PRO A 40 -3.90 1.74 -14.19
C PRO A 40 -3.81 0.29 -14.68
N THR A 41 -3.78 -0.68 -13.76
CA THR A 41 -3.77 -2.10 -14.11
C THR A 41 -5.06 -2.53 -14.79
N ILE A 42 -6.22 -2.14 -14.25
CA ILE A 42 -7.53 -2.47 -14.83
C ILE A 42 -7.66 -1.89 -16.23
N ASN A 43 -7.34 -0.61 -16.42
CA ASN A 43 -7.40 0.05 -17.72
C ASN A 43 -6.47 -0.61 -18.74
N TYR A 44 -5.22 -0.89 -18.35
CA TYR A 44 -4.27 -1.61 -19.20
C TYR A 44 -4.85 -2.94 -19.70
N LEU A 45 -5.40 -3.76 -18.80
CA LEU A 45 -5.99 -5.04 -19.16
C LEU A 45 -7.18 -4.90 -20.13
N LEU A 46 -8.04 -3.90 -19.91
CA LEU A 46 -9.18 -3.62 -20.78
C LEU A 46 -8.74 -3.12 -22.16
N GLU A 47 -7.80 -2.19 -22.22
CA GLU A 47 -7.26 -1.61 -23.45
C GLU A 47 -6.54 -2.66 -24.31
N HIS A 48 -5.92 -3.68 -23.66
CA HIS A 48 -5.26 -4.79 -24.35
C HIS A 48 -6.18 -5.98 -24.61
N GLY A 49 -7.49 -5.78 -24.45
CA GLY A 49 -8.52 -6.73 -24.92
C GLY A 49 -8.74 -7.94 -24.03
N ALA A 50 -8.51 -7.83 -22.70
CA ALA A 50 -8.92 -8.87 -21.77
C ALA A 50 -10.42 -9.19 -21.94
N LYS A 51 -10.76 -10.49 -21.93
CA LYS A 51 -12.14 -10.94 -22.09
C LYS A 51 -13.00 -10.52 -20.91
N ARG A 52 -12.50 -10.73 -19.71
CA ARG A 52 -13.12 -10.40 -18.41
C ARG A 52 -12.08 -10.29 -17.32
N ILE A 53 -12.31 -9.40 -16.36
CA ILE A 53 -11.48 -9.25 -15.17
C ILE A 53 -12.32 -9.60 -13.95
N PHE A 54 -11.96 -10.69 -13.27
CA PHE A 54 -12.44 -10.99 -11.93
C PHE A 54 -11.51 -10.34 -10.92
N ILE A 55 -12.06 -9.51 -10.04
CA ILE A 55 -11.29 -8.85 -9.00
C ILE A 55 -11.55 -9.57 -7.68
N ILE A 56 -10.50 -9.97 -7.01
CA ILE A 56 -10.52 -10.51 -5.65
C ILE A 56 -9.78 -9.58 -4.70
N SER A 57 -10.33 -9.42 -3.52
CA SER A 57 -9.76 -8.57 -2.49
C SER A 57 -10.21 -8.99 -1.09
N HIS A 58 -9.71 -8.26 -0.09
CA HIS A 58 -10.15 -8.38 1.29
C HIS A 58 -10.54 -7.03 1.87
N LEU A 59 -11.32 -7.06 2.94
CA LEU A 59 -11.66 -5.90 3.76
C LEU A 59 -11.69 -6.31 5.23
N GLY A 60 -10.95 -5.59 6.07
CA GLY A 60 -10.93 -5.82 7.51
C GLY A 60 -10.42 -7.19 7.94
N ARG A 61 -10.91 -7.64 9.10
CA ARG A 61 -10.57 -8.93 9.72
C ARG A 61 -11.83 -9.61 10.21
N PRO A 62 -12.61 -10.25 9.34
CA PRO A 62 -13.85 -10.94 9.69
C PRO A 62 -13.61 -12.33 10.31
N ASP A 63 -12.35 -12.78 10.46
CA ASP A 63 -11.93 -14.03 11.11
C ASP A 63 -12.60 -15.28 10.50
N GLY A 64 -12.66 -15.33 9.17
CA GLY A 64 -13.22 -16.48 8.45
C GLY A 64 -14.75 -16.60 8.57
N LYS A 65 -15.46 -15.50 8.83
CA LYS A 65 -16.91 -15.48 8.99
C LYS A 65 -17.53 -14.38 8.13
N ILE A 66 -18.74 -14.65 7.63
CA ILE A 66 -19.52 -13.64 6.94
C ILE A 66 -19.93 -12.57 7.96
N ASN A 67 -19.43 -11.34 7.73
CA ASN A 67 -19.82 -10.14 8.47
C ASN A 67 -20.01 -9.00 7.47
N MET A 68 -21.27 -8.54 7.34
CA MET A 68 -21.65 -7.53 6.34
C MET A 68 -21.02 -6.16 6.54
N ASP A 69 -20.46 -5.87 7.71
CA ASP A 69 -19.65 -4.66 7.92
C ASP A 69 -18.36 -4.68 7.10
N PHE A 70 -17.91 -5.87 6.68
CA PHE A 70 -16.74 -6.09 5.86
C PHE A 70 -17.06 -6.53 4.42
N THR A 71 -18.31 -6.29 3.94
CA THR A 71 -18.65 -6.59 2.54
C THR A 71 -17.94 -5.64 1.58
N LEU A 72 -17.49 -6.16 0.44
CA LEU A 72 -16.90 -5.37 -0.65
C LEU A 72 -17.96 -4.71 -1.57
N SER A 73 -19.25 -4.91 -1.29
CA SER A 73 -20.33 -4.31 -2.11
C SER A 73 -20.19 -2.79 -2.32
N PRO A 74 -19.82 -1.95 -1.31
CA PRO A 74 -19.63 -0.52 -1.54
C PRO A 74 -18.52 -0.18 -2.54
N VAL A 75 -17.50 -1.04 -2.67
CA VAL A 75 -16.38 -0.86 -3.62
C VAL A 75 -16.88 -0.93 -5.05
N THR A 76 -17.85 -1.80 -5.36
CA THR A 76 -18.42 -1.93 -6.70
C THR A 76 -19.02 -0.62 -7.20
N LYS A 77 -19.73 0.11 -6.35
CA LYS A 77 -20.32 1.42 -6.69
C LYS A 77 -19.25 2.46 -7.00
N THR A 78 -18.14 2.41 -6.29
CA THR A 78 -17.00 3.31 -6.52
C THR A 78 -16.27 2.94 -7.81
N LEU A 79 -16.00 1.67 -8.06
CA LEU A 79 -15.41 1.20 -9.32
C LEU A 79 -16.26 1.59 -10.52
N GLN A 80 -17.59 1.42 -10.44
CA GLN A 80 -18.50 1.80 -11.51
C GLN A 80 -18.41 3.30 -11.86
N LYS A 81 -18.23 4.17 -10.85
CA LYS A 81 -18.03 5.62 -11.05
C LYS A 81 -16.68 5.94 -11.67
N LEU A 82 -15.64 5.21 -11.27
CA LEU A 82 -14.27 5.44 -11.71
C LEU A 82 -13.96 4.83 -13.07
N LEU A 83 -14.80 3.92 -13.55
CA LEU A 83 -14.66 3.24 -14.85
C LEU A 83 -15.90 3.51 -15.72
N PRO A 84 -16.11 4.76 -16.18
CA PRO A 84 -17.23 5.11 -17.02
C PRO A 84 -17.17 4.31 -18.32
N GLY A 85 -18.33 3.78 -18.77
CA GLY A 85 -18.42 2.96 -19.97
C GLY A 85 -18.13 1.47 -19.77
N GLN A 86 -17.70 1.05 -18.58
CA GLN A 86 -17.57 -0.37 -18.23
C GLN A 86 -18.75 -0.83 -17.36
N THR A 87 -19.14 -2.10 -17.49
CA THR A 87 -20.10 -2.72 -16.58
C THR A 87 -19.35 -3.44 -15.45
N VAL A 88 -19.56 -2.98 -14.21
CA VAL A 88 -18.98 -3.57 -13.01
C VAL A 88 -20.05 -4.30 -12.22
N GLY A 89 -19.91 -5.62 -12.04
CA GLY A 89 -20.81 -6.44 -11.23
C GLY A 89 -20.20 -6.86 -9.91
N PHE A 90 -21.05 -7.15 -8.92
CA PHE A 90 -20.68 -7.70 -7.62
C PHE A 90 -21.24 -9.10 -7.45
N TYR A 91 -20.41 -10.04 -7.01
CA TYR A 91 -20.77 -11.45 -6.94
C TYR A 91 -20.28 -12.08 -5.62
N PRO A 92 -21.03 -13.04 -5.06
CA PRO A 92 -20.58 -13.78 -3.88
C PRO A 92 -19.31 -14.58 -4.17
N LEU A 93 -18.62 -15.01 -3.14
CA LEU A 93 -17.58 -16.03 -3.28
C LEU A 93 -18.19 -17.32 -3.85
N PRO A 94 -17.54 -17.96 -4.83
CA PRO A 94 -18.09 -19.14 -5.45
C PRO A 94 -17.99 -20.35 -4.51
N SER A 95 -19.06 -21.11 -4.43
CA SER A 95 -19.09 -22.42 -3.79
C SER A 95 -19.05 -23.59 -4.81
N ASP A 96 -19.14 -23.25 -6.10
CA ASP A 96 -19.08 -24.20 -7.22
C ASP A 96 -18.34 -23.57 -8.44
N SER A 97 -18.02 -24.40 -9.41
CA SER A 97 -17.28 -24.01 -10.63
C SER A 97 -18.11 -23.26 -11.67
N ALA A 98 -19.36 -22.86 -11.38
CA ALA A 98 -20.30 -22.36 -12.40
C ALA A 98 -20.44 -20.81 -12.42
N LEU A 99 -19.64 -20.06 -11.66
CA LEU A 99 -19.81 -18.60 -11.55
C LEU A 99 -19.66 -17.90 -12.90
N ALA A 100 -18.61 -18.20 -13.65
CA ALA A 100 -18.30 -17.52 -14.91
C ALA A 100 -19.43 -17.62 -15.93
N SER A 101 -20.15 -18.75 -15.98
CA SER A 101 -21.29 -18.99 -16.88
C SER A 101 -22.57 -18.27 -16.45
N LYS A 102 -22.68 -17.87 -15.19
CA LYS A 102 -23.83 -17.14 -14.61
C LYS A 102 -23.70 -15.62 -14.78
N ILE A 103 -22.51 -15.11 -15.13
CA ILE A 103 -22.25 -13.68 -15.27
C ILE A 103 -22.56 -13.23 -16.69
N PRO A 104 -23.42 -12.18 -16.89
CA PRO A 104 -23.75 -11.64 -18.20
C PRO A 104 -22.49 -11.28 -19.01
N GLU A 105 -22.53 -11.51 -20.32
CA GLU A 105 -21.36 -11.31 -21.19
C GLU A 105 -20.88 -9.84 -21.23
N GLN A 106 -21.81 -8.90 -21.11
CA GLN A 106 -21.51 -7.46 -21.04
C GLN A 106 -20.77 -7.03 -19.76
N THR A 107 -20.77 -7.86 -18.72
CA THR A 107 -20.04 -7.58 -17.47
C THR A 107 -18.55 -7.84 -17.69
N LYS A 108 -17.79 -6.77 -17.90
CA LYS A 108 -16.34 -6.85 -18.12
C LYS A 108 -15.54 -6.96 -16.85
N ILE A 109 -16.05 -6.42 -15.75
CA ILE A 109 -15.41 -6.41 -14.45
C ILE A 109 -16.35 -7.04 -13.42
N ALA A 110 -15.90 -8.09 -12.75
CA ALA A 110 -16.65 -8.81 -11.73
C ALA A 110 -15.87 -8.78 -10.40
N LEU A 111 -16.32 -7.97 -9.44
CA LEU A 111 -15.78 -7.97 -8.09
C LEU A 111 -16.40 -9.09 -7.29
N LEU A 112 -15.59 -9.96 -6.71
CA LEU A 112 -16.04 -10.98 -5.78
C LEU A 112 -16.11 -10.44 -4.35
N GLU A 113 -16.90 -11.10 -3.52
CA GLU A 113 -17.02 -10.79 -2.10
C GLU A 113 -15.70 -11.01 -1.35
N ASN A 114 -15.60 -10.49 -0.16
CA ASN A 114 -14.41 -10.50 0.70
C ASN A 114 -13.84 -11.90 0.91
N LEU A 115 -12.62 -12.14 0.40
CA LEU A 115 -11.93 -13.43 0.52
C LEU A 115 -11.82 -13.92 1.97
N ARG A 116 -11.71 -12.99 2.93
CA ARG A 116 -11.56 -13.31 4.35
C ARG A 116 -12.86 -13.74 5.04
N PHE A 117 -13.99 -13.80 4.30
CA PHE A 117 -15.17 -14.48 4.81
C PHE A 117 -14.97 -16.01 4.86
N GLU A 118 -13.99 -16.51 4.11
CA GLU A 118 -13.62 -17.93 4.11
C GLU A 118 -12.30 -18.13 4.86
N PRO A 119 -12.24 -19.08 5.81
CA PRO A 119 -11.02 -19.35 6.57
C PRO A 119 -9.83 -19.76 5.69
N GLY A 120 -10.11 -20.36 4.54
CA GLY A 120 -9.11 -20.84 3.59
C GLY A 120 -8.18 -19.76 3.06
N GLU A 121 -8.63 -18.50 2.98
CA GLU A 121 -7.77 -17.40 2.55
C GLU A 121 -6.57 -17.20 3.49
N GLU A 122 -6.83 -16.99 4.78
CA GLU A 122 -5.76 -16.74 5.76
C GLU A 122 -4.99 -18.02 6.14
N ALA A 123 -5.60 -19.20 5.96
CA ALA A 123 -4.96 -20.49 6.15
C ALA A 123 -4.01 -20.88 5.00
N ASN A 124 -3.91 -20.07 3.94
CA ASN A 124 -3.15 -20.39 2.73
C ASN A 124 -3.60 -21.72 2.07
N ASP A 125 -4.92 -21.98 2.09
CA ASP A 125 -5.51 -23.21 1.60
C ASP A 125 -5.52 -23.26 0.06
N PRO A 126 -4.83 -24.23 -0.57
CA PRO A 126 -4.82 -24.36 -2.02
C PRO A 126 -6.20 -24.76 -2.60
N ASP A 127 -7.03 -25.52 -1.88
CA ASP A 127 -8.32 -25.97 -2.39
C ASP A 127 -9.30 -24.78 -2.46
N PHE A 128 -9.24 -23.86 -1.49
CA PHE A 128 -10.01 -22.63 -1.54
C PHE A 128 -9.72 -21.79 -2.78
N ILE A 129 -8.45 -21.51 -3.05
CA ILE A 129 -8.11 -20.68 -4.21
C ILE A 129 -8.33 -21.41 -5.54
N GLN A 130 -8.18 -22.73 -5.57
CA GLN A 130 -8.47 -23.54 -6.74
C GLN A 130 -9.97 -23.48 -7.09
N THR A 131 -10.86 -23.48 -6.08
CA THR A 131 -12.32 -23.30 -6.29
C THR A 131 -12.61 -21.97 -6.98
N ILE A 132 -11.97 -20.87 -6.54
CA ILE A 132 -12.12 -19.55 -7.19
C ILE A 132 -11.63 -19.57 -8.63
N ILE A 133 -10.47 -20.18 -8.91
CA ILE A 133 -9.90 -20.27 -10.26
C ILE A 133 -10.87 -21.01 -11.18
N GLN A 134 -11.35 -22.17 -10.76
CA GLN A 134 -12.29 -22.98 -11.55
C GLN A 134 -13.61 -22.25 -11.80
N ALA A 135 -14.14 -21.57 -10.77
CA ALA A 135 -15.39 -20.83 -10.85
C ALA A 135 -15.32 -19.61 -11.78
N THR A 136 -14.15 -18.99 -11.89
CA THR A 136 -13.91 -17.82 -12.74
C THR A 136 -13.42 -18.17 -14.14
N ASP A 137 -13.03 -19.42 -14.40
CA ASP A 137 -12.38 -19.88 -15.63
C ASP A 137 -11.18 -18.96 -15.99
N ALA A 138 -10.36 -18.66 -14.99
CA ALA A 138 -9.26 -17.72 -15.13
C ALA A 138 -8.06 -18.35 -15.85
N ASP A 139 -7.54 -17.66 -16.86
CA ASP A 139 -6.34 -18.05 -17.60
C ASP A 139 -5.05 -17.56 -16.94
N ILE A 140 -5.12 -16.37 -16.32
CA ILE A 140 -3.96 -15.62 -15.83
C ILE A 140 -4.30 -15.01 -14.48
N TYR A 141 -3.33 -15.05 -13.57
CA TYR A 141 -3.41 -14.33 -12.32
C TYR A 141 -2.54 -13.06 -12.35
N VAL A 142 -3.11 -11.94 -11.94
CA VAL A 142 -2.41 -10.65 -11.81
C VAL A 142 -2.37 -10.27 -10.34
N GLN A 143 -1.17 -10.21 -9.76
CA GLN A 143 -0.94 -9.71 -8.42
C GLN A 143 -0.73 -8.20 -8.47
N ASP A 144 -1.64 -7.44 -7.85
CA ASP A 144 -1.57 -5.99 -7.78
C ASP A 144 -1.83 -5.44 -6.36
N GLY A 145 -2.04 -6.33 -5.40
CA GLY A 145 -2.23 -6.00 -3.98
C GLY A 145 -0.92 -5.95 -3.21
N PHE A 146 -0.12 -4.89 -3.34
CA PHE A 146 1.20 -4.82 -2.69
C PHE A 146 1.11 -4.88 -1.16
N ALA A 147 0.11 -4.24 -0.54
CA ALA A 147 -0.07 -4.24 0.92
C ALA A 147 -0.26 -5.63 1.56
N VAL A 148 -0.66 -6.63 0.78
CA VAL A 148 -0.81 -8.01 1.25
C VAL A 148 0.29 -8.95 0.78
N ALA A 149 1.23 -8.47 -0.04
CA ALA A 149 2.29 -9.30 -0.60
C ALA A 149 3.21 -9.93 0.44
N HIS A 150 3.27 -9.36 1.66
CA HIS A 150 4.06 -9.89 2.78
C HIS A 150 3.38 -11.07 3.51
N ARG A 151 2.13 -11.39 3.20
CA ARG A 151 1.37 -12.47 3.85
C ARG A 151 1.34 -13.71 2.97
N ALA A 152 1.57 -14.87 3.55
CA ALA A 152 1.37 -16.15 2.89
C ALA A 152 -0.10 -16.56 3.03
N HIS A 153 -0.97 -16.04 2.17
CA HIS A 153 -2.40 -16.36 2.09
C HIS A 153 -2.70 -17.11 0.79
N ALA A 154 -3.88 -17.70 0.67
CA ALA A 154 -4.26 -18.48 -0.51
C ALA A 154 -4.16 -17.66 -1.79
N SER A 155 -4.64 -16.40 -1.78
CA SER A 155 -4.58 -15.50 -2.92
C SER A 155 -3.19 -14.89 -3.20
N THR A 156 -2.23 -14.98 -2.29
CA THR A 156 -0.90 -14.39 -2.46
C THR A 156 0.21 -15.41 -2.61
N ASP A 157 0.03 -16.62 -2.07
CA ASP A 157 1.05 -17.68 -2.10
C ASP A 157 0.58 -18.98 -2.73
N ALA A 158 -0.50 -19.63 -2.23
CA ALA A 158 -0.95 -20.92 -2.77
C ALA A 158 -1.34 -20.85 -4.25
N ILE A 159 -1.82 -19.69 -4.72
CA ILE A 159 -2.21 -19.42 -6.12
C ILE A 159 -1.13 -19.78 -7.15
N LYS A 160 0.16 -19.67 -6.79
CA LYS A 160 1.30 -19.97 -7.68
C LYS A 160 1.34 -21.41 -8.18
N LYS A 161 0.60 -22.32 -7.54
CA LYS A 161 0.53 -23.72 -7.93
C LYS A 161 -0.37 -23.98 -9.14
N PHE A 162 -1.22 -23.01 -9.50
CA PHE A 162 -2.34 -23.24 -10.40
C PHE A 162 -2.34 -22.36 -11.65
N LEU A 163 -1.85 -21.12 -11.56
CA LEU A 163 -1.88 -20.16 -12.66
C LEU A 163 -0.53 -19.47 -12.86
N PRO A 164 -0.21 -19.06 -14.09
CA PRO A 164 0.88 -18.12 -14.33
C PRO A 164 0.56 -16.77 -13.67
N ILE A 165 1.54 -16.21 -12.96
CA ILE A 165 1.40 -14.98 -12.18
C ILE A 165 2.23 -13.85 -12.78
N TYR A 166 1.61 -12.69 -12.90
CA TYR A 166 2.26 -11.46 -13.36
C TYR A 166 1.99 -10.33 -12.37
N ALA A 167 2.96 -9.42 -12.24
CA ALA A 167 2.74 -8.19 -11.50
C ALA A 167 1.82 -7.25 -12.27
N GLY A 168 0.87 -6.64 -11.58
CA GLY A 168 0.16 -5.47 -12.08
C GLY A 168 1.04 -4.21 -12.04
N LEU A 169 0.54 -3.11 -12.62
CA LEU A 169 1.30 -1.87 -12.74
C LEU A 169 1.55 -1.19 -11.39
N LEU A 170 0.67 -1.39 -10.40
CA LEU A 170 0.90 -0.88 -9.04
C LEU A 170 2.09 -1.56 -8.39
N ILE A 171 2.17 -2.90 -8.43
CA ILE A 171 3.34 -3.61 -7.90
C ILE A 171 4.61 -3.25 -8.69
N GLU A 172 4.54 -3.13 -10.01
CA GLU A 172 5.67 -2.69 -10.82
C GLU A 172 6.19 -1.32 -10.34
N GLN A 173 5.31 -0.35 -10.15
CA GLN A 173 5.65 0.99 -9.67
C GLN A 173 6.23 0.96 -8.25
N GLU A 174 5.57 0.30 -7.31
CA GLU A 174 6.01 0.20 -5.91
C GLU A 174 7.42 -0.40 -5.83
N ILE A 175 7.63 -1.55 -6.48
CA ILE A 175 8.92 -2.24 -6.43
C ILE A 175 10.02 -1.44 -7.12
N THR A 176 9.74 -0.85 -8.29
CA THR A 176 10.72 -0.03 -9.00
C THR A 176 11.21 1.14 -8.15
N ASN A 177 10.28 1.85 -7.50
CA ASN A 177 10.64 2.97 -6.63
C ASN A 177 11.44 2.50 -5.41
N LEU A 178 10.97 1.45 -4.71
CA LEU A 178 11.66 0.93 -3.53
C LEU A 178 13.04 0.33 -3.85
N GLU A 179 13.22 -0.29 -5.02
CA GLU A 179 14.53 -0.78 -5.47
C GLU A 179 15.49 0.36 -5.80
N ASN A 180 15.03 1.37 -6.51
CA ASN A 180 15.87 2.52 -6.88
C ASN A 180 16.46 3.20 -5.66
N ILE A 181 15.66 3.42 -4.61
CA ILE A 181 16.13 4.06 -3.39
C ILE A 181 17.02 3.18 -2.51
N THR A 182 16.91 1.85 -2.62
CA THR A 182 17.73 0.94 -1.81
C THR A 182 19.03 0.55 -2.50
N LYS A 183 19.04 0.45 -3.83
CA LYS A 183 20.21 0.00 -4.59
C LYS A 183 21.07 1.16 -5.08
N ASN A 184 20.45 2.23 -5.56
CA ASN A 184 21.13 3.36 -6.21
C ASN A 184 20.48 4.72 -5.85
N PRO A 185 20.43 5.11 -4.57
CA PRO A 185 19.83 6.39 -4.20
C PRO A 185 20.62 7.56 -4.78
N VAL A 186 19.93 8.57 -5.31
CA VAL A 186 20.54 9.87 -5.61
C VAL A 186 20.86 10.54 -4.27
N ARG A 187 22.11 10.96 -4.09
CA ARG A 187 22.56 11.53 -2.81
C ARG A 187 22.47 13.06 -2.78
N PRO A 188 22.30 13.67 -1.60
CA PRO A 188 22.19 13.05 -0.28
C PRO A 188 20.86 12.32 -0.06
N MET A 189 20.90 11.20 0.68
CA MET A 189 19.73 10.41 1.06
C MET A 189 19.34 10.65 2.51
N LEU A 190 18.09 11.02 2.74
CA LEU A 190 17.49 11.26 4.05
C LEU A 190 16.43 10.21 4.36
N LEU A 191 16.51 9.61 5.55
CA LEU A 191 15.44 8.81 6.12
C LEU A 191 14.79 9.59 7.28
N ILE A 192 13.48 9.76 7.22
CA ILE A 192 12.68 10.38 8.29
C ILE A 192 11.86 9.27 8.95
N ILE A 193 12.06 9.08 10.24
CA ILE A 193 11.38 8.08 11.05
C ILE A 193 10.58 8.75 12.15
N GLY A 194 9.31 8.39 12.25
CA GLY A 194 8.41 8.76 13.34
C GLY A 194 7.52 7.59 13.76
N GLY A 195 6.41 7.91 14.41
CA GLY A 195 5.44 6.95 14.91
C GLY A 195 5.63 6.59 16.37
N ALA A 196 4.86 5.59 16.85
CA ALA A 196 4.69 5.36 18.28
C ALA A 196 5.59 4.26 18.87
N LYS A 197 6.11 3.32 18.06
CA LYS A 197 6.82 2.13 18.55
C LYS A 197 8.25 2.08 18.01
N ALA A 198 9.23 2.28 18.89
CA ALA A 198 10.64 2.22 18.53
C ALA A 198 11.06 0.83 18.04
N GLU A 199 10.56 -0.24 18.68
CA GLU A 199 10.87 -1.62 18.35
C GLU A 199 10.55 -1.97 16.88
N ASP A 200 9.44 -1.46 16.36
CA ASP A 200 9.03 -1.69 14.97
C ASP A 200 9.93 -0.96 13.95
N LYS A 201 10.61 0.12 14.37
CA LYS A 201 11.43 0.99 13.51
C LYS A 201 12.93 0.75 13.65
N GLN A 202 13.36 0.20 14.78
CA GLN A 202 14.76 -0.08 15.05
C GLN A 202 15.47 -0.85 13.90
N PRO A 203 14.90 -1.95 13.35
CA PRO A 203 15.54 -2.66 12.25
C PRO A 203 15.71 -1.80 10.98
N LEU A 204 14.78 -0.87 10.74
CA LEU A 204 14.87 0.04 9.61
C LEU A 204 15.98 1.08 9.82
N ILE A 205 16.06 1.66 11.00
CA ILE A 205 17.13 2.59 11.38
C ILE A 205 18.49 1.92 11.21
N GLU A 206 18.69 0.73 11.79
CA GLU A 206 19.93 -0.04 11.70
C GLU A 206 20.35 -0.38 10.27
N LYS A 207 19.39 -0.74 9.42
CA LYS A 207 19.67 -0.99 8.01
C LYS A 207 20.09 0.28 7.28
N PHE A 208 19.37 1.38 7.52
CA PHE A 208 19.57 2.61 6.78
C PHE A 208 20.76 3.44 7.27
N THR A 209 21.32 3.21 8.46
CA THR A 209 22.62 3.77 8.84
C THR A 209 23.73 3.40 7.86
N LYS A 210 23.58 2.26 7.16
CA LYS A 210 24.55 1.81 6.15
C LYS A 210 24.27 2.39 4.75
N ILE A 211 23.07 2.91 4.51
CA ILE A 211 22.59 3.33 3.18
C ILE A 211 22.39 4.85 3.11
N ALA A 212 21.71 5.43 4.11
CA ALA A 212 21.40 6.85 4.15
C ALA A 212 22.60 7.71 4.55
N ASP A 213 22.60 8.95 4.07
CA ASP A 213 23.58 9.96 4.49
C ASP A 213 23.14 10.61 5.80
N GLN A 214 21.82 10.75 6.01
CA GLN A 214 21.25 11.28 7.24
C GLN A 214 19.95 10.53 7.60
N ILE A 215 19.69 10.43 8.91
CA ILE A 215 18.46 9.88 9.48
C ILE A 215 17.94 10.88 10.50
N VAL A 216 16.65 11.18 10.45
CA VAL A 216 15.94 11.95 11.47
C VAL A 216 14.98 11.05 12.19
N VAL A 217 15.05 11.02 13.51
CA VAL A 217 14.14 10.28 14.39
C VAL A 217 13.30 11.31 15.15
N GLY A 218 11.98 11.27 14.95
CA GLY A 218 11.00 12.12 15.60
C GLY A 218 9.84 11.31 16.18
N GLY A 219 8.71 11.97 16.39
CA GLY A 219 7.49 11.37 16.91
C GLY A 219 7.66 10.82 18.32
N LYS A 220 6.75 9.95 18.73
CA LYS A 220 6.78 9.32 20.06
C LYS A 220 8.08 8.52 20.31
N ILE A 221 8.74 8.02 19.27
CA ILE A 221 10.01 7.32 19.39
C ILE A 221 11.08 8.24 20.00
N ALA A 222 11.18 9.48 19.51
CA ALA A 222 12.12 10.46 20.09
C ALA A 222 11.63 10.97 21.45
N ALA A 223 10.33 11.15 21.63
CA ALA A 223 9.72 11.57 22.88
C ALA A 223 9.95 10.55 24.02
N ASP A 224 9.97 9.26 23.70
CA ASP A 224 10.26 8.15 24.62
C ASP A 224 11.79 7.92 24.79
N GLU A 225 12.60 8.97 24.57
CA GLU A 225 14.03 9.02 24.86
C GLU A 225 14.91 8.06 24.04
N TYR A 226 14.54 7.80 22.77
CA TYR A 226 15.45 7.14 21.83
C TYR A 226 16.80 7.88 21.78
N LYS A 227 17.91 7.16 21.87
CA LYS A 227 19.27 7.74 21.84
C LYS A 227 20.11 7.05 20.78
N SER A 228 20.91 7.84 20.08
CA SER A 228 21.94 7.34 19.17
C SER A 228 23.24 8.11 19.35
N GLN A 229 24.36 7.41 19.18
CA GLN A 229 25.69 8.03 19.10
C GLN A 229 26.17 8.11 17.64
N ASP A 230 25.41 7.59 16.67
CA ASP A 230 25.77 7.66 15.27
C ASP A 230 25.59 9.11 14.77
N PRO A 231 26.64 9.76 14.24
CA PRO A 231 26.59 11.16 13.80
C PRO A 231 25.62 11.39 12.63
N LYS A 232 25.22 10.35 11.93
CA LYS A 232 24.21 10.43 10.86
C LYS A 232 22.78 10.56 11.41
N ILE A 233 22.55 10.23 12.68
CA ILE A 233 21.23 10.18 13.27
C ILE A 233 21.00 11.44 14.11
N TYR A 234 20.09 12.28 13.66
CA TYR A 234 19.54 13.37 14.43
C TYR A 234 18.26 12.89 15.13
N VAL A 235 18.22 12.99 16.45
CA VAL A 235 17.02 12.70 17.26
C VAL A 235 16.40 14.03 17.67
N ALA A 236 15.09 14.18 17.53
CA ALA A 236 14.39 15.39 17.93
C ALA A 236 14.64 15.73 19.41
N GLU A 237 14.94 16.99 19.69
CA GLU A 237 15.43 17.44 21.00
C GLU A 237 14.43 18.34 21.73
N ASP A 238 13.43 18.87 21.02
CA ASP A 238 12.34 19.69 21.59
C ASP A 238 10.98 19.15 21.13
N PHE A 239 9.94 19.41 21.93
CA PHE A 239 8.61 18.84 21.74
C PHE A 239 7.53 19.85 22.12
N ASP A 240 6.40 19.78 21.41
CA ASP A 240 5.16 20.40 21.84
C ASP A 240 4.42 19.46 22.79
N GLU A 241 4.08 19.98 23.97
CA GLU A 241 3.50 19.21 25.08
C GLU A 241 2.05 19.64 25.33
N ASN A 242 1.23 18.70 25.78
CA ASN A 242 -0.09 19.02 26.28
C ASN A 242 -0.04 19.52 27.74
N SER A 243 -1.19 19.90 28.29
CA SER A 243 -1.31 20.40 29.68
C SER A 243 -0.87 19.42 30.77
N LYS A 244 -0.65 18.13 30.40
CA LYS A 244 -0.16 17.08 31.31
C LYS A 244 1.35 16.82 31.16
N GLY A 245 2.03 17.55 30.27
CA GLY A 245 3.45 17.34 29.97
C GLY A 245 3.71 16.13 29.05
N GLU A 246 2.69 15.64 28.33
CA GLU A 246 2.88 14.58 27.33
C GLU A 246 3.40 15.21 26.04
N LYS A 247 4.53 14.73 25.55
CA LYS A 247 5.16 15.15 24.28
C LYS A 247 4.38 14.59 23.10
N LEU A 248 3.70 15.45 22.35
CA LEU A 248 2.75 15.05 21.33
C LEU A 248 3.17 15.40 19.89
N ASP A 249 4.07 16.37 19.70
CA ASP A 249 4.70 16.66 18.41
C ASP A 249 6.16 17.01 18.61
N ILE A 250 7.01 16.93 17.59
CA ILE A 250 8.36 17.50 17.68
C ILE A 250 8.25 19.02 17.61
N GLY A 251 9.10 19.70 18.40
CA GLY A 251 9.05 21.13 18.54
C GLY A 251 9.63 21.91 17.35
N PRO A 252 9.56 23.26 17.40
CA PRO A 252 9.95 24.11 16.30
C PRO A 252 11.44 24.05 15.95
N ILE A 253 12.33 23.81 16.91
CA ILE A 253 13.78 23.69 16.67
C ILE A 253 14.07 22.41 15.86
N SER A 254 13.49 21.28 16.27
CA SER A 254 13.65 20.00 15.59
C SER A 254 12.99 20.03 14.19
N THR A 255 11.84 20.68 14.06
CA THR A 255 11.15 20.86 12.77
C THR A 255 12.00 21.71 11.80
N ALA A 256 12.61 22.80 12.26
CA ALA A 256 13.49 23.62 11.44
C ALA A 256 14.74 22.84 10.98
N LYS A 257 15.39 22.10 11.88
CA LYS A 257 16.54 21.24 11.53
C LYS A 257 16.17 20.15 10.53
N LEU A 258 14.96 19.60 10.62
CA LEU A 258 14.44 18.66 9.63
C LEU A 258 14.22 19.32 8.28
N ALA A 259 13.65 20.53 8.24
CA ALA A 259 13.42 21.29 7.01
C ALA A 259 14.74 21.58 6.26
N ASP A 260 15.81 21.96 6.98
CA ASP A 260 17.15 22.15 6.41
C ASP A 260 17.65 20.86 5.72
N LYS A 261 17.50 19.71 6.41
CA LYS A 261 17.91 18.41 5.86
C LYS A 261 17.07 17.98 4.65
N ILE A 262 15.78 18.28 4.63
CA ILE A 262 14.90 18.04 3.47
C ILE A 262 15.39 18.88 2.29
N THR A 263 15.78 20.14 2.51
CA THR A 263 16.23 21.04 1.45
C THR A 263 17.44 20.47 0.70
N ASP A 264 18.40 19.90 1.40
CA ASP A 264 19.64 19.37 0.81
C ASP A 264 19.45 17.98 0.15
N ALA A 265 18.48 17.20 0.60
CA ALA A 265 18.32 15.81 0.18
C ALA A 265 17.81 15.65 -1.26
N LYS A 266 18.27 14.59 -1.95
CA LYS A 266 17.84 14.18 -3.30
C LYS A 266 17.05 12.86 -3.32
N THR A 267 17.14 12.08 -2.26
CA THR A 267 16.28 10.91 -2.03
C THR A 267 15.79 10.98 -0.60
N ILE A 268 14.47 10.93 -0.41
CA ILE A 268 13.85 11.06 0.91
C ILE A 268 12.83 9.94 1.09
N ILE A 269 12.95 9.24 2.22
CA ILE A 269 11.95 8.28 2.69
C ILE A 269 11.37 8.80 3.99
N TRP A 270 10.05 8.89 4.07
CA TRP A 270 9.36 9.21 5.31
C TRP A 270 8.47 8.06 5.75
N ASN A 271 8.69 7.57 6.98
CA ASN A 271 7.96 6.46 7.58
C ASN A 271 7.61 6.72 9.04
N GLY A 272 6.39 7.08 9.32
CA GLY A 272 5.83 7.38 10.64
C GLY A 272 5.68 8.89 10.88
N LEU A 273 4.52 9.28 11.41
CA LEU A 273 4.20 10.66 11.75
C LEU A 273 5.12 11.19 12.85
N LEU A 274 5.40 12.48 12.80
CA LEU A 274 6.30 13.18 13.72
C LEU A 274 5.57 13.71 14.97
N GLY A 275 4.23 13.74 14.91
CA GLY A 275 3.34 14.13 15.98
C GLY A 275 2.08 13.27 16.05
N TYR A 276 1.21 13.56 17.01
CA TYR A 276 -0.10 12.94 17.22
C TYR A 276 -1.13 13.60 16.29
N ALA A 277 -1.11 13.24 15.01
CA ALA A 277 -1.88 13.91 13.96
C ALA A 277 -3.40 13.69 14.01
N GLU A 278 -3.91 12.82 14.89
CA GLU A 278 -5.34 12.73 15.20
C GLU A 278 -5.89 14.01 15.85
N ASP A 279 -5.01 14.78 16.52
CA ASP A 279 -5.32 16.13 16.99
C ASP A 279 -4.55 17.14 16.12
N PRO A 280 -5.26 18.03 15.39
CA PRO A 280 -4.63 19.05 14.54
C PRO A 280 -3.64 19.96 15.27
N ALA A 281 -3.78 20.14 16.58
CA ALA A 281 -2.87 20.95 17.40
C ALA A 281 -1.44 20.34 17.45
N TYR A 282 -1.32 19.02 17.22
CA TYR A 282 -0.05 18.27 17.28
C TYR A 282 0.31 17.62 15.94
N ALA A 283 -0.18 18.19 14.83
CA ALA A 283 0.10 17.75 13.47
C ALA A 283 1.08 18.68 12.72
N THR A 284 1.53 19.74 13.36
CA THR A 284 2.28 20.85 12.71
C THR A 284 3.55 20.35 12.03
N SER A 285 4.39 19.60 12.72
CA SER A 285 5.64 19.10 12.15
C SER A 285 5.41 18.13 10.97
N SER A 286 4.40 17.28 11.09
CA SER A 286 4.02 16.34 10.01
C SER A 286 3.45 17.09 8.82
N THR A 287 2.67 18.16 9.02
CA THR A 287 2.12 19.00 7.94
C THR A 287 3.24 19.70 7.18
N ILE A 288 4.13 20.39 7.90
CA ILE A 288 5.30 21.07 7.29
C ILE A 288 6.16 20.07 6.52
N THR A 289 6.42 18.90 7.09
CA THR A 289 7.20 17.85 6.42
C THR A 289 6.52 17.39 5.14
N ALA A 290 5.21 17.14 5.16
CA ALA A 290 4.46 16.73 3.98
C ALA A 290 4.50 17.80 2.89
N GLU A 291 4.28 19.07 3.24
CA GLU A 291 4.32 20.18 2.28
C GLU A 291 5.70 20.31 1.64
N LEU A 292 6.78 20.34 2.44
CA LEU A 292 8.15 20.42 1.93
C LEU A 292 8.48 19.26 0.99
N LEU A 293 8.06 18.04 1.30
CA LEU A 293 8.28 16.87 0.46
C LEU A 293 7.44 16.91 -0.82
N GLY A 294 6.20 17.40 -0.74
CA GLY A 294 5.27 17.49 -1.86
C GLY A 294 5.62 18.61 -2.87
N GLU A 295 6.30 19.66 -2.42
CA GLU A 295 6.79 20.76 -3.24
C GLU A 295 8.17 20.49 -3.85
N LYS A 296 8.88 19.46 -3.35
CA LYS A 296 10.27 19.19 -3.73
C LYS A 296 10.38 18.39 -5.02
N SER A 297 10.32 19.10 -6.16
CA SER A 297 10.38 18.52 -7.52
C SER A 297 11.76 18.00 -7.95
N ASP A 298 12.83 18.38 -7.23
CA ASP A 298 14.22 18.03 -7.56
C ASP A 298 14.75 16.81 -6.78
N ALA A 299 13.88 16.09 -6.07
CA ALA A 299 14.21 14.91 -5.30
C ALA A 299 13.20 13.77 -5.50
N THR A 300 13.66 12.54 -5.25
CA THR A 300 12.75 11.38 -5.11
C THR A 300 12.19 11.33 -3.69
N THR A 301 10.89 11.56 -3.55
CA THR A 301 10.18 11.57 -2.27
C THR A 301 9.26 10.36 -2.15
N ILE A 302 9.46 9.54 -1.10
CA ILE A 302 8.69 8.32 -0.87
C ILE A 302 8.06 8.36 0.51
N ILE A 303 6.76 8.25 0.55
CA ILE A 303 5.94 8.19 1.76
C ILE A 303 5.57 6.74 2.03
N CYS A 304 5.92 6.24 3.20
CA CYS A 304 5.63 4.87 3.64
C CYS A 304 4.98 4.85 5.03
N GLY A 305 4.28 3.74 5.32
CA GLY A 305 3.60 3.54 6.59
C GLY A 305 2.15 3.98 6.54
N GLY A 306 1.25 3.16 7.09
CA GLY A 306 -0.19 3.34 6.95
C GLY A 306 -0.69 4.72 7.41
N ASP A 307 -0.30 5.13 8.62
CA ASP A 307 -0.74 6.41 9.20
C ASP A 307 -0.17 7.60 8.42
N THR A 308 1.12 7.54 8.06
CA THR A 308 1.79 8.60 7.27
C THR A 308 1.16 8.73 5.89
N THR A 309 0.91 7.60 5.22
CA THR A 309 0.26 7.58 3.92
C THR A 309 -1.15 8.17 4.00
N SER A 310 -1.95 7.74 4.98
CA SER A 310 -3.31 8.27 5.16
C SER A 310 -3.34 9.76 5.47
N PHE A 311 -2.38 10.24 6.25
CA PHE A 311 -2.22 11.66 6.55
C PHE A 311 -1.92 12.47 5.29
N VAL A 312 -0.90 12.04 4.52
CA VAL A 312 -0.50 12.71 3.27
C VAL A 312 -1.61 12.65 2.22
N GLU A 313 -2.35 11.55 2.13
CA GLU A 313 -3.51 11.43 1.23
C GLU A 313 -4.61 12.45 1.54
N ASN A 314 -4.88 12.70 2.82
CA ASN A 314 -5.86 13.71 3.20
C ASN A 314 -5.34 15.11 2.85
N LEU A 315 -4.07 15.37 3.10
CA LEU A 315 -3.45 16.66 2.74
C LEU A 315 -3.46 16.92 1.22
N ILE A 316 -3.23 15.90 0.38
CA ILE A 316 -3.33 16.02 -1.10
C ILE A 316 -4.75 16.41 -1.53
N LYS A 317 -5.80 15.96 -0.84
CA LYS A 317 -7.19 16.36 -1.18
C LYS A 317 -7.43 17.84 -0.92
N GLU A 318 -6.82 18.39 0.15
CA GLU A 318 -6.91 19.78 0.52
C GLU A 318 -5.95 20.65 -0.33
N HIS A 319 -4.79 20.12 -0.67
CA HIS A 319 -3.72 20.76 -1.42
C HIS A 319 -3.30 19.93 -2.66
N PRO A 320 -4.11 19.94 -3.75
CA PRO A 320 -3.88 19.07 -4.93
C PRO A 320 -2.59 19.37 -5.71
N ALA A 321 -1.90 20.47 -5.40
CA ALA A 321 -0.61 20.82 -6.01
C ALA A 321 0.56 20.01 -5.45
N LEU A 322 0.41 19.38 -4.28
CA LEU A 322 1.45 18.55 -3.68
C LEU A 322 1.63 17.26 -4.50
N SER A 323 2.87 16.93 -4.81
CA SER A 323 3.23 15.76 -5.61
C SER A 323 4.42 15.02 -5.01
N TYR A 324 4.31 13.71 -4.95
CA TYR A 324 5.35 12.82 -4.42
C TYR A 324 5.72 11.78 -5.46
N SER A 325 6.96 11.30 -5.43
CA SER A 325 7.38 10.24 -6.35
C SER A 325 6.64 8.93 -6.09
N LEU A 326 6.35 8.66 -4.80
CA LEU A 326 5.53 7.53 -4.39
C LEU A 326 4.84 7.82 -3.04
N VAL A 327 3.52 7.68 -3.00
CA VAL A 327 2.76 7.49 -1.76
C VAL A 327 2.41 5.99 -1.72
N SER A 328 3.20 5.23 -0.96
CA SER A 328 3.13 3.77 -0.99
C SER A 328 1.84 3.26 -0.37
N THR A 329 1.13 2.43 -1.10
CA THR A 329 -0.06 1.72 -0.60
C THR A 329 0.31 0.49 0.23
N GLY A 330 1.60 0.09 0.23
CA GLY A 330 2.08 -1.17 0.76
C GLY A 330 2.08 -1.30 2.29
N GLY A 331 2.05 -0.19 3.03
CA GLY A 331 2.02 -0.23 4.49
C GLY A 331 3.16 -1.08 5.09
N GLY A 332 2.81 -2.19 5.77
CA GLY A 332 3.78 -3.13 6.33
C GLY A 332 4.62 -3.86 5.29
N ALA A 333 4.06 -4.13 4.11
CA ALA A 333 4.81 -4.78 3.02
C ALA A 333 5.96 -3.92 2.52
N SER A 334 5.75 -2.59 2.40
CA SER A 334 6.83 -1.65 2.03
C SER A 334 7.96 -1.68 3.04
N LEU A 335 7.62 -1.68 4.34
CA LEU A 335 8.61 -1.77 5.42
C LEU A 335 9.40 -3.08 5.34
N GLU A 336 8.72 -4.21 5.20
CA GLU A 336 9.38 -5.52 5.09
C GLU A 336 10.24 -5.62 3.84
N TYR A 337 9.79 -5.07 2.71
CA TYR A 337 10.59 -4.99 1.49
C TYR A 337 11.85 -4.13 1.68
N LEU A 338 11.70 -2.95 2.28
CA LEU A 338 12.83 -2.07 2.63
C LEU A 338 13.82 -2.75 3.59
N LEU A 339 13.35 -3.64 4.45
CA LEU A 339 14.20 -4.49 5.30
C LEU A 339 14.89 -5.63 4.53
N GLY A 340 14.52 -5.88 3.28
CA GLY A 340 15.08 -6.94 2.43
C GLY A 340 14.49 -8.31 2.71
N LYS A 341 13.34 -8.37 3.36
CA LYS A 341 12.60 -9.61 3.56
C LYS A 341 12.00 -10.08 2.23
N LYS A 342 11.94 -11.39 2.04
CA LYS A 342 11.20 -11.99 0.92
C LYS A 342 9.71 -11.89 1.20
N LEU A 343 8.97 -11.36 0.22
CA LEU A 343 7.52 -11.23 0.32
C LEU A 343 6.88 -12.39 -0.45
N PRO A 344 6.06 -13.26 0.17
CA PRO A 344 5.45 -14.42 -0.48
C PRO A 344 4.75 -14.09 -1.81
N GLY A 345 3.96 -13.01 -1.84
CA GLY A 345 3.25 -12.57 -3.04
C GLY A 345 4.16 -12.10 -4.18
N LEU A 346 5.38 -11.62 -3.89
CA LEU A 346 6.37 -11.27 -4.91
C LEU A 346 7.19 -12.49 -5.34
N GLU A 347 7.53 -13.38 -4.40
CA GLU A 347 8.21 -14.62 -4.74
C GLU A 347 7.33 -15.49 -5.65
N ALA A 348 6.01 -15.49 -5.45
CA ALA A 348 5.08 -16.19 -6.33
C ALA A 348 5.19 -15.74 -7.80
N ILE A 349 5.42 -14.45 -8.07
CA ILE A 349 5.62 -13.91 -9.43
C ILE A 349 6.94 -14.41 -10.05
N LYS A 350 7.98 -14.62 -9.26
CA LYS A 350 9.30 -15.07 -9.75
C LYS A 350 9.33 -16.54 -10.13
N HIS A 351 8.44 -17.33 -9.54
CA HIS A 351 8.40 -18.79 -9.75
C HIS A 351 7.36 -19.24 -10.78
N SER A 352 6.64 -18.32 -11.40
CA SER A 352 5.63 -18.60 -12.42
C SER A 352 6.14 -18.46 -13.86
#